data_eba0c81575ec7c2ad360b8efbba59515
#
_entry.id   eba0c81575ec7c2ad360b8efbba59515
#
_cell.length_a   1.000
_cell.length_b   1.000
_cell.length_c   1.000
_cell.angle_alpha   90.00
_cell.angle_beta   90.00
_cell.angle_gamma   90.00
#
_symmetry.space_group_name_H-M   'P 1'
#
loop_
_entity.id
_entity.type
_entity.pdbx_description
1 polymer ?
#
loop_
_entity_poly.entity_id
_entity_poly.type
_entity_poly.pdbx_seq_one_letter_code
_entity_poly.pdbx_strand_id
1 'polypeptide(L)'
;MEAQIVPLNQNEMQACATLSQLVDELVVGLLPRTAKQNSLIVNDVRQQMFINADKNILAAVLNSLLNTAITHTQNNCIRVSAKLFGNITLVHLKNNDSSHDGAIAQSLKQIQPMAEKLGGCVAITCNKIKGTTVAFTFNNSQLAVA
;
A
#
# COMPACT_ATOMS: atom_id res chain seq x y z
N MET A 1 -26.75 -0.58 -27.92
CA MET A 1 -26.19 -0.42 -27.53
C MET A 1 -25.12 -0.45 -27.55
N GLU A 2 -24.70 -0.46 -28.00
CA GLU A 2 -23.74 -0.53 -28.01
C GLU A 2 -22.75 0.24 -27.82
N ALA A 3 -22.75 1.00 -28.32
CA ALA A 3 -21.81 2.00 -28.21
C ALA A 3 -21.21 2.09 -26.93
N GLN A 4 -21.88 1.73 -26.06
CA GLN A 4 -21.41 1.79 -24.74
C GLN A 4 -20.17 0.97 -24.51
N ILE A 5 -19.86 0.11 -25.40
CA ILE A 5 -18.73 -0.77 -25.20
C ILE A 5 -17.43 -0.02 -25.17
N VAL A 6 -17.21 0.85 -26.13
CA VAL A 6 -15.89 1.46 -26.25
C VAL A 6 -15.62 2.51 -25.20
N PRO A 7 -16.52 3.50 -25.00
CA PRO A 7 -16.23 4.46 -23.95
C PRO A 7 -16.24 3.82 -22.58
N LEU A 8 -17.06 2.80 -22.41
CA LEU A 8 -17.05 2.11 -21.14
C LEU A 8 -15.72 1.43 -20.87
N ASN A 9 -15.10 0.92 -21.91
CA ASN A 9 -13.81 0.26 -21.73
C ASN A 9 -12.78 1.19 -21.15
N GLN A 10 -12.73 2.41 -21.60
CA GLN A 10 -11.78 3.36 -21.03
C GLN A 10 -12.12 3.67 -19.59
N ASN A 11 -13.40 3.86 -19.30
CA ASN A 11 -13.80 4.13 -17.95
C ASN A 11 -13.53 2.93 -17.06
N GLU A 12 -13.76 1.74 -17.56
CA GLU A 12 -13.47 0.54 -16.80
C GLU A 12 -11.99 0.38 -16.54
N MET A 13 -11.17 0.73 -17.51
CA MET A 13 -9.73 0.65 -17.30
C MET A 13 -9.28 1.62 -16.22
N GLN A 14 -9.90 2.81 -16.15
CA GLN A 14 -9.60 3.75 -15.08
C GLN A 14 -10.12 3.25 -13.76
N ALA A 15 -11.33 2.64 -13.77
CA ALA A 15 -11.91 2.08 -12.57
C ALA A 15 -11.13 0.87 -12.08
N CYS A 16 -10.50 0.16 -13.02
CA CYS A 16 -9.71 -1.03 -12.70
C CYS A 16 -8.24 -0.67 -12.55
N ALA A 17 -7.97 0.39 -11.81
CA ALA A 17 -6.61 0.79 -11.54
C ALA A 17 -5.85 -0.34 -10.85
N THR A 18 -4.56 -0.39 -11.09
CA THR A 18 -3.72 -1.40 -10.46
C THR A 18 -3.13 -0.86 -9.17
N LEU A 19 -2.84 -1.78 -8.27
CA LEU A 19 -2.18 -1.43 -7.02
C LEU A 19 -0.80 -0.82 -7.29
N SER A 20 -0.09 -1.35 -8.27
CA SER A 20 1.22 -0.81 -8.62
C SER A 20 1.14 0.65 -9.03
N GLN A 21 0.15 1.01 -9.85
CA GLN A 21 -0.02 2.40 -10.25
C GLN A 21 -0.33 3.30 -9.08
N LEU A 22 -1.18 2.84 -8.18
CA LEU A 22 -1.52 3.62 -7.00
C LEU A 22 -0.28 3.86 -6.14
N VAL A 23 0.53 2.82 -5.93
CA VAL A 23 1.76 2.97 -5.15
C VAL A 23 2.70 3.95 -5.84
N ASP A 24 2.84 3.86 -7.16
CA ASP A 24 3.70 4.79 -7.90
C ASP A 24 3.26 6.24 -7.72
N GLU A 25 1.96 6.48 -7.78
CA GLU A 25 1.43 7.84 -7.59
C GLU A 25 1.74 8.36 -6.21
N LEU A 26 1.59 7.51 -5.21
CA LEU A 26 1.88 7.90 -3.83
C LEU A 26 3.37 8.15 -3.62
N VAL A 27 4.22 7.32 -4.23
CA VAL A 27 5.65 7.50 -4.13
C VAL A 27 6.08 8.84 -4.72
N VAL A 28 5.51 9.19 -5.88
CA VAL A 28 5.82 10.48 -6.50
C VAL A 28 5.45 11.63 -5.58
N GLY A 29 4.29 11.55 -4.95
CA GLY A 29 3.86 12.60 -4.02
C GLY A 29 4.73 12.71 -2.78
N LEU A 30 5.46 11.66 -2.44
CA LEU A 30 6.28 11.64 -1.24
C LEU A 30 7.76 11.88 -1.54
N LEU A 31 8.13 12.14 -2.81
CA LEU A 31 9.53 12.35 -3.17
C LEU A 31 10.22 13.44 -2.37
N PRO A 32 9.60 14.60 -2.10
CA PRO A 32 10.28 15.61 -1.29
C PRO A 32 10.65 15.08 0.09
N ARG A 33 9.81 14.25 0.68
CA ARG A 33 10.08 13.70 2.00
C ARG A 33 11.14 12.62 1.97
N THR A 34 11.09 11.73 0.97
CA THR A 34 12.11 10.69 0.87
C THR A 34 13.48 11.30 0.59
N ALA A 35 13.52 12.34 -0.24
CA ALA A 35 14.78 13.02 -0.51
C ALA A 35 15.36 13.64 0.76
N LYS A 36 14.51 14.24 1.57
CA LYS A 36 14.95 14.89 2.81
C LYS A 36 15.51 13.86 3.79
N GLN A 37 14.95 12.67 3.81
CA GLN A 37 15.41 11.59 4.69
C GLN A 37 16.51 10.76 4.06
N ASN A 38 16.94 11.12 2.85
CA ASN A 38 17.91 10.32 2.10
C ASN A 38 17.47 8.86 2.01
N SER A 39 16.19 8.66 1.74
CA SER A 39 15.60 7.34 1.67
C SER A 39 14.98 7.11 0.30
N LEU A 40 14.62 5.88 0.03
CA LEU A 40 14.09 5.49 -1.26
C LEU A 40 12.94 4.53 -1.04
N ILE A 41 11.88 4.68 -1.83
CA ILE A 41 10.79 3.71 -1.84
C ILE A 41 10.87 2.94 -3.15
N VAL A 42 10.91 1.61 -3.03
CA VAL A 42 10.94 0.73 -4.19
C VAL A 42 9.58 0.05 -4.30
N ASN A 43 8.95 0.19 -5.45
CA ASN A 43 7.65 -0.41 -5.70
C ASN A 43 7.84 -1.74 -6.42
N ASP A 44 7.71 -2.84 -5.69
CA ASP A 44 7.82 -4.19 -6.22
C ASP A 44 6.46 -4.84 -6.41
N VAL A 45 5.39 -4.06 -6.42
CA VAL A 45 4.05 -4.60 -6.62
C VAL A 45 3.88 -4.99 -8.08
N ARG A 46 3.32 -6.18 -8.31
CA ARG A 46 3.08 -6.66 -9.67
C ARG A 46 2.06 -5.79 -10.37
N GLN A 47 2.29 -5.57 -11.66
CA GLN A 47 1.41 -4.70 -12.43
C GLN A 47 0.05 -5.31 -12.70
N GLN A 48 -0.11 -6.61 -12.55
CA GLN A 48 -1.37 -7.29 -12.81
C GLN A 48 -2.33 -7.28 -11.63
N MET A 49 -1.98 -6.69 -10.50
CA MET A 49 -2.84 -6.70 -9.33
C MET A 49 -3.81 -5.54 -9.39
N PHE A 50 -5.05 -5.84 -9.73
CA PHE A 50 -6.09 -4.81 -9.84
C PHE A 50 -6.66 -4.49 -8.47
N ILE A 51 -7.14 -3.26 -8.33
CA ILE A 51 -7.81 -2.81 -7.12
C ILE A 51 -9.31 -3.01 -7.30
N ASN A 52 -9.89 -3.75 -6.37
CA ASN A 52 -11.34 -3.97 -6.34
C ASN A 52 -11.84 -3.65 -4.93
N ALA A 53 -11.48 -2.49 -4.44
CA ALA A 53 -11.84 -1.98 -3.13
C ALA A 53 -12.04 -0.48 -3.27
N ASP A 54 -12.44 0.18 -2.18
CA ASP A 54 -12.60 1.63 -2.21
C ASP A 54 -11.23 2.27 -2.39
N LYS A 55 -11.00 2.81 -3.57
CA LYS A 55 -9.69 3.34 -3.93
C LYS A 55 -9.29 4.52 -3.05
N ASN A 56 -10.25 5.35 -2.67
CA ASN A 56 -9.94 6.53 -1.85
C ASN A 56 -9.48 6.14 -0.46
N ILE A 57 -10.16 5.17 0.14
CA ILE A 57 -9.76 4.69 1.46
C ILE A 57 -8.43 3.95 1.37
N LEU A 58 -8.28 3.12 0.34
CA LEU A 58 -7.03 2.38 0.13
C LEU A 58 -5.85 3.35 -0.04
N ALA A 59 -6.03 4.40 -0.84
CA ALA A 59 -4.98 5.38 -1.04
C ALA A 59 -4.63 6.08 0.28
N ALA A 60 -5.64 6.42 1.08
CA ALA A 60 -5.40 7.07 2.37
C ALA A 60 -4.61 6.15 3.31
N VAL A 61 -4.96 4.87 3.36
CA VAL A 61 -4.25 3.92 4.22
C VAL A 61 -2.80 3.77 3.76
N LEU A 62 -2.61 3.54 2.46
CA LEU A 62 -1.26 3.35 1.92
C LEU A 62 -0.41 4.60 2.09
N ASN A 63 -0.99 5.77 1.85
CA ASN A 63 -0.25 7.02 2.03
C ASN A 63 0.18 7.19 3.48
N SER A 64 -0.71 6.89 4.42
CA SER A 64 -0.38 6.99 5.84
C SER A 64 0.70 5.99 6.24
N LEU A 65 0.64 4.78 5.70
CA LEU A 65 1.65 3.76 5.99
C LEU A 65 3.01 4.17 5.43
N LEU A 66 3.04 4.63 4.19
CA LEU A 66 4.29 5.07 3.58
C LEU A 66 4.87 6.26 4.31
N ASN A 67 4.01 7.20 4.69
CA ASN A 67 4.44 8.39 5.42
C ASN A 67 5.03 8.01 6.76
N THR A 68 4.41 7.08 7.46
CA THR A 68 4.93 6.58 8.74
C THR A 68 6.29 5.93 8.53
N ALA A 69 6.41 5.11 7.51
CA ALA A 69 7.66 4.42 7.23
C ALA A 69 8.78 5.40 6.91
N ILE A 70 8.49 6.43 6.11
CA ILE A 70 9.48 7.45 5.76
C ILE A 70 9.93 8.22 7.00
N THR A 71 8.96 8.60 7.85
CA THR A 71 9.26 9.39 9.04
C THR A 71 10.28 8.68 9.94
N HIS A 72 10.21 7.36 9.97
CA HIS A 72 11.06 6.57 10.86
C HIS A 72 12.19 5.86 10.13
N THR A 73 12.53 6.32 8.92
CA THR A 73 13.57 5.71 8.10
C THR A 73 14.51 6.78 7.61
N GLN A 74 15.82 6.56 7.80
CA GLN A 74 16.85 7.43 7.27
C GLN A 74 17.90 6.60 6.58
N ASN A 75 18.39 7.10 5.42
CA ASN A 75 19.49 6.45 4.69
C ASN A 75 19.17 4.98 4.41
N ASN A 76 17.94 4.71 4.03
CA ASN A 76 17.49 3.33 3.86
C ASN A 76 16.47 3.23 2.76
N CYS A 77 16.09 2.02 2.46
CA CYS A 77 15.17 1.69 1.40
C CYS A 77 13.91 1.05 1.99
N ILE A 78 12.76 1.53 1.55
CA ILE A 78 11.47 0.93 1.90
C ILE A 78 10.98 0.19 0.67
N ARG A 79 10.77 -1.11 0.79
CA ARG A 79 10.31 -1.93 -0.32
C ARG A 79 8.85 -2.29 -0.13
N VAL A 80 8.05 -2.00 -1.13
CA VAL A 80 6.62 -2.29 -1.12
C VAL A 80 6.37 -3.49 -2.02
N SER A 81 5.73 -4.51 -1.47
CA SER A 81 5.36 -5.69 -2.23
C SER A 81 3.95 -6.11 -1.84
N ALA A 82 3.35 -6.99 -2.63
CA ALA A 82 1.99 -7.43 -2.36
C ALA A 82 1.78 -8.85 -2.87
N LYS A 83 0.86 -9.56 -2.20
CA LYS A 83 0.49 -10.91 -2.57
C LYS A 83 -1.01 -11.09 -2.44
N LEU A 84 -1.56 -11.95 -3.26
CA LEU A 84 -2.98 -12.30 -3.23
C LEU A 84 -3.17 -13.62 -2.50
N PHE A 85 -4.13 -13.64 -1.59
CA PHE A 85 -4.54 -14.85 -0.90
C PHE A 85 -6.06 -14.90 -0.99
N GLY A 86 -6.57 -15.53 -2.04
CA GLY A 86 -8.01 -15.54 -2.27
C GLY A 86 -8.52 -14.13 -2.50
N ASN A 87 -9.44 -13.70 -1.67
CA ASN A 87 -10.02 -12.35 -1.77
C ASN A 87 -9.25 -11.30 -0.97
N ILE A 88 -8.17 -11.70 -0.34
CA ILE A 88 -7.40 -10.79 0.50
C ILE A 88 -6.10 -10.45 -0.21
N THR A 89 -5.79 -9.16 -0.24
CA THR A 89 -4.49 -8.69 -0.71
C THR A 89 -3.67 -8.31 0.50
N LEU A 90 -2.44 -8.81 0.55
CA LEU A 90 -1.50 -8.51 1.61
C LEU A 90 -0.42 -7.61 1.04
N VAL A 91 -0.25 -6.45 1.65
CA VAL A 91 0.80 -5.50 1.27
C VAL A 91 1.85 -5.47 2.36
N HIS A 92 3.10 -5.56 1.97
CA HIS A 92 4.23 -5.45 2.89
C HIS A 92 5.03 -4.21 2.58
N LEU A 93 5.35 -3.44 3.63
CA LEU A 93 6.33 -2.36 3.56
C LEU A 93 7.50 -2.80 4.43
N LYS A 94 8.65 -2.99 3.81
CA LYS A 94 9.79 -3.56 4.51
C LYS A 94 10.99 -2.64 4.43
N ASN A 95 11.64 -2.42 5.57
CA ASN A 95 12.95 -1.77 5.57
C ASN A 95 13.89 -2.54 6.49
N ASN A 96 15.18 -2.23 6.39
CA ASN A 96 16.21 -2.97 7.14
C ASN A 96 16.48 -2.38 8.51
N ASP A 97 15.81 -1.31 8.86
CA ASP A 97 16.02 -0.63 10.13
C ASP A 97 14.95 -1.08 11.12
N SER A 98 15.38 -1.52 12.29
CA SER A 98 14.46 -1.98 13.33
C SER A 98 14.46 -1.08 14.56
N SER A 99 15.10 0.07 14.48
CA SER A 99 15.33 0.89 15.66
C SER A 99 14.12 1.71 16.12
N HIS A 100 13.06 1.80 15.30
CA HIS A 100 11.92 2.65 15.61
C HIS A 100 10.59 1.89 15.64
N ASP A 101 10.64 0.61 15.95
CA ASP A 101 9.44 -0.23 15.89
C ASP A 101 8.34 0.24 16.83
N GLY A 102 8.70 0.72 18.02
CA GLY A 102 7.70 1.21 18.97
C GLY A 102 6.95 2.43 18.47
N ALA A 103 7.67 3.37 17.87
CA ALA A 103 7.06 4.57 17.32
C ALA A 103 6.17 4.25 16.14
N ILE A 104 6.60 3.31 15.29
CA ILE A 104 5.79 2.88 14.17
C ILE A 104 4.52 2.20 14.65
N ALA A 105 4.62 1.32 15.65
CA ALA A 105 3.45 0.64 16.19
C ALA A 105 2.41 1.63 16.70
N GLN A 106 2.87 2.70 17.34
CA GLN A 106 1.96 3.73 17.84
C GLN A 106 1.22 4.42 16.70
N SER A 107 1.92 4.73 15.62
CA SER A 107 1.30 5.35 14.45
C SER A 107 0.30 4.42 13.78
N LEU A 108 0.59 3.13 13.75
CA LEU A 108 -0.29 2.17 13.10
C LEU A 108 -1.63 2.05 13.80
N LYS A 109 -1.69 2.31 15.10
CA LYS A 109 -2.96 2.29 15.82
C LYS A 109 -3.94 3.31 15.26
N GLN A 110 -3.44 4.43 14.76
CA GLN A 110 -4.29 5.45 14.20
C GLN A 110 -4.78 5.08 12.79
N ILE A 111 -4.04 4.24 12.11
CA ILE A 111 -4.38 3.81 10.75
C ILE A 111 -5.35 2.64 10.77
N GLN A 112 -5.32 1.84 11.83
CA GLN A 112 -6.12 0.62 11.93
C GLN A 112 -7.61 0.84 11.62
N PRO A 113 -8.28 1.87 12.13
CA PRO A 113 -9.71 2.03 11.82
C PRO A 113 -10.00 2.17 10.34
N MET A 114 -9.12 2.83 9.59
CA MET A 114 -9.30 2.94 8.14
C MET A 114 -9.09 1.60 7.45
N ALA A 115 -8.11 0.84 7.90
CA ALA A 115 -7.86 -0.48 7.33
C ALA A 115 -9.07 -1.39 7.57
N GLU A 116 -9.71 -1.26 8.72
CA GLU A 116 -10.90 -2.05 9.02
C GLU A 116 -12.06 -1.74 8.09
N LYS A 117 -12.15 -0.52 7.61
CA LYS A 117 -13.18 -0.18 6.63
C LYS A 117 -13.00 -0.92 5.32
N LEU A 118 -11.80 -1.39 5.04
CA LEU A 118 -11.51 -2.20 3.86
C LEU A 118 -11.57 -3.69 4.16
N GLY A 119 -12.03 -4.05 5.35
CA GLY A 119 -12.11 -5.46 5.74
C GLY A 119 -10.77 -6.06 6.08
N GLY A 120 -9.83 -5.24 6.51
CA GLY A 120 -8.49 -5.71 6.78
C GLY A 120 -7.91 -5.19 8.07
N CYS A 121 -6.60 -5.29 8.18
CA CYS A 121 -5.89 -4.87 9.38
C CYS A 121 -4.45 -4.51 9.04
N VAL A 122 -3.80 -3.86 10.00
CA VAL A 122 -2.40 -3.48 9.90
C VAL A 122 -1.65 -4.10 11.06
N ALA A 123 -0.47 -4.62 10.80
CA ALA A 123 0.37 -5.21 11.84
C ALA A 123 1.82 -4.88 11.55
N ILE A 124 2.65 -4.95 12.58
CA ILE A 124 4.07 -4.70 12.46
C ILE A 124 4.83 -5.90 13.00
N THR A 125 5.87 -6.29 12.29
CA THR A 125 6.79 -7.32 12.71
C THR A 125 8.19 -6.73 12.69
N CYS A 126 8.90 -6.87 13.79
CA CYS A 126 10.25 -6.37 13.89
C CYS A 126 11.22 -7.51 14.15
N ASN A 127 12.28 -7.53 13.38
CA ASN A 127 13.31 -8.56 13.52
C ASN A 127 14.66 -7.85 13.48
N LYS A 128 15.51 -8.10 14.47
CA LYS A 128 16.80 -7.43 14.54
C LYS A 128 17.68 -7.68 13.33
N ILE A 129 17.50 -8.82 12.68
CA ILE A 129 18.30 -9.17 11.53
C ILE A 129 17.66 -8.69 10.24
N LYS A 130 16.35 -8.88 10.11
CA LYS A 130 15.64 -8.59 8.86
C LYS A 130 15.01 -7.21 8.81
N GLY A 131 15.03 -6.48 9.92
CA GLY A 131 14.46 -5.14 9.96
C GLY A 131 12.97 -5.16 10.30
N THR A 132 12.28 -4.12 9.88
CA THR A 132 10.87 -3.90 10.20
C THR A 132 10.00 -4.18 8.98
N THR A 133 8.93 -4.92 9.17
CA THR A 133 7.93 -5.16 8.14
C THR A 133 6.57 -4.72 8.66
N VAL A 134 5.92 -3.84 7.91
CA VAL A 134 4.54 -3.47 8.16
C VAL A 134 3.67 -4.26 7.19
N ALA A 135 2.70 -4.97 7.71
CA ALA A 135 1.80 -5.79 6.92
C ALA A 135 0.40 -5.16 6.95
N PHE A 136 -0.18 -4.98 5.79
CA PHE A 136 -1.51 -4.42 5.65
C PHE A 136 -2.31 -5.35 4.76
N THR A 137 -3.45 -5.82 5.26
CA THR A 137 -4.35 -6.65 4.48
C THR A 137 -5.63 -5.90 4.20
N PHE A 138 -6.25 -6.19 3.09
CA PHE A 138 -7.57 -5.65 2.79
C PHE A 138 -8.32 -6.62 1.89
N ASN A 139 -9.65 -6.51 1.96
CA ASN A 139 -10.50 -7.32 1.11
C ASN A 139 -10.47 -6.72 -0.29
N ASN A 140 -10.02 -7.51 -1.24
CA ASN A 140 -9.87 -7.09 -2.63
C ASN A 140 -10.54 -8.12 -3.52
N SER A 141 -11.83 -8.30 -3.33
CA SER A 141 -12.57 -9.36 -3.99
C SER A 141 -12.72 -9.06 -5.47
N GLN A 142 -12.04 -9.85 -6.27
CA GLN A 142 -12.16 -9.76 -7.73
C GLN A 142 -13.42 -10.40 -8.21
N LEU A 143 -14.05 -11.20 -7.37
CA LEU A 143 -15.18 -11.98 -7.76
C LEU A 143 -16.50 -11.29 -7.57
N ALA A 144 -16.46 -10.07 -7.09
CA ALA A 144 -17.68 -9.31 -6.91
C ALA A 144 -18.48 -9.22 -8.18
N VAL A 145 -17.81 -9.39 -9.28
CA VAL A 145 -18.48 -9.32 -10.56
C VAL A 145 -19.26 -10.55 -10.89
N ALA A 146 -18.94 -11.62 -10.33
CA ALA A 146 -19.56 -12.89 -10.72
C ALA A 146 -21.06 -12.95 -10.45
#